data_4568aa7024de23f72dc3bc21d74a11d2
#
_entry.id   4568aa7024de23f72dc3bc21d74a11d2
#
_cell.length_a   1.000
_cell.length_b   1.000
_cell.length_c   1.000
_cell.angle_alpha   90.00
_cell.angle_beta   90.00
_cell.angle_gamma   90.00
#
_symmetry.space_group_name_H-M   'P 1'
#
loop_
_entity.id
_entity.type
_entity.pdbx_description
1 polymer ?
#
loop_
_entity_poly.entity_id
_entity_poly.type
_entity_poly.pdbx_seq_one_letter_code
_entity_poly.pdbx_strand_id
1 'polypeptide(L)'
;MTQVQPESQQPVANDEAAEVSSEPPSKRSALNVQDDQTKSWLFIGALTLLIALCYLNTLNGTYMAWDSPMYSHGYLIPLIAAGLLYYRREPFGSVSNMERWWGVGIIAAATIARIFAAVLVQFSLDRLSLIACLLGVFVFVGGFRTIRWAGPAIVFLIFMFPLPRVLVDNILRPMQTMATISSVYALQTFGVDVYREGNRIVLEHTPMNVVDQCSGLRMLTIFIAIAVAVVMISTHRPWWERVCILLSSVPIALLVNCIRITVTGLLYNLNLDQNNTDIVNVIFHDFAGLIMMPLALGFLFLEMQILSRLVIEDNSSRKLNVGIGA
;
A
#
# COMPACT_ATOMS: atom_id res chain seq x y z
N MET A 1 -44.50 87.52 -5.14
CA MET A 1 -43.45 87.39 -4.11
C MET A 1 -43.41 85.97 -3.69
N THR A 2 -42.55 85.16 -4.27
CA THR A 2 -42.43 83.76 -3.99
C THR A 2 -40.92 83.50 -3.85
N GLN A 3 -40.47 83.31 -2.65
CA GLN A 3 -39.08 83.04 -2.35
C GLN A 3 -38.75 81.60 -2.76
N VAL A 4 -37.69 81.41 -3.55
CA VAL A 4 -37.09 80.17 -3.88
C VAL A 4 -36.00 79.91 -2.86
N GLN A 5 -36.12 78.81 -2.12
CA GLN A 5 -35.05 78.27 -1.21
C GLN A 5 -34.00 77.54 -2.05
N PRO A 6 -32.76 77.68 -1.72
CA PRO A 6 -31.68 76.91 -2.36
C PRO A 6 -31.59 75.47 -1.83
N GLU A 7 -31.47 74.58 -2.78
CA GLU A 7 -31.31 73.16 -2.66
C GLU A 7 -29.94 72.79 -1.96
N SER A 8 -30.00 72.06 -0.84
CA SER A 8 -28.85 71.66 -0.12
C SER A 8 -28.16 70.53 -0.84
N GLN A 9 -26.94 70.76 -1.33
CA GLN A 9 -26.05 69.70 -1.85
C GLN A 9 -25.67 68.70 -0.76
N GLN A 10 -26.07 67.46 -0.94
CA GLN A 10 -25.55 66.33 -0.18
C GLN A 10 -24.10 66.03 -0.65
N PRO A 11 -23.18 65.71 0.27
CA PRO A 11 -21.83 65.30 -0.10
C PRO A 11 -21.87 63.89 -0.70
N VAL A 12 -21.28 63.76 -1.87
CA VAL A 12 -21.01 62.50 -2.55
C VAL A 12 -20.09 61.66 -1.64
N ALA A 13 -20.62 60.56 -1.13
CA ALA A 13 -19.81 59.57 -0.46
C ALA A 13 -18.81 58.99 -1.47
N ASN A 14 -17.53 59.20 -1.24
CA ASN A 14 -16.46 58.48 -1.91
C ASN A 14 -16.55 57.01 -1.56
N ASP A 15 -17.04 56.19 -2.46
CA ASP A 15 -16.79 54.75 -2.49
C ASP A 15 -15.31 54.56 -2.87
N GLU A 16 -14.44 54.72 -1.90
CA GLU A 16 -13.13 54.05 -1.90
C GLU A 16 -13.39 52.55 -1.74
N ALA A 17 -13.61 51.90 -2.86
CA ALA A 17 -13.55 50.46 -2.95
C ALA A 17 -12.24 50.04 -2.34
N ALA A 18 -12.34 49.29 -1.24
CA ALA A 18 -11.23 48.59 -0.63
C ALA A 18 -10.65 47.62 -1.69
N GLU A 19 -9.64 48.05 -2.42
CA GLU A 19 -8.71 47.18 -3.11
C GLU A 19 -8.11 46.27 -2.04
N VAL A 20 -8.65 45.06 -1.94
CA VAL A 20 -8.00 43.96 -1.23
C VAL A 20 -6.69 43.74 -2.00
N SER A 21 -5.63 44.35 -1.51
CA SER A 21 -4.28 44.13 -2.00
C SER A 21 -3.93 42.66 -1.81
N SER A 22 -4.03 41.89 -2.90
CA SER A 22 -3.48 40.58 -3.05
C SER A 22 -1.95 40.66 -3.19
N GLU A 23 -1.27 41.19 -2.18
CA GLU A 23 0.19 41.09 -2.15
C GLU A 23 0.56 39.61 -1.99
N PRO A 24 1.46 39.08 -2.84
CA PRO A 24 2.02 37.74 -2.64
C PRO A 24 2.72 37.71 -1.28
N PRO A 25 2.62 36.59 -0.52
CA PRO A 25 3.19 36.49 0.81
C PRO A 25 4.65 36.91 0.79
N SER A 26 5.04 37.81 1.68
CA SER A 26 6.39 38.37 1.69
C SER A 26 7.41 37.22 1.81
N LYS A 27 8.58 37.35 1.15
CA LYS A 27 9.65 36.31 1.18
C LYS A 27 10.01 35.86 2.61
N ARG A 28 9.88 36.73 3.61
CA ARG A 28 10.08 36.42 5.03
C ARG A 28 9.01 35.49 5.58
N SER A 29 7.74 35.64 5.19
CA SER A 29 6.66 34.74 5.58
C SER A 29 6.85 33.35 5.00
N ALA A 30 7.26 33.25 3.73
CA ALA A 30 7.53 31.97 3.05
C ALA A 30 8.74 31.25 3.68
N LEU A 31 9.80 31.95 4.05
CA LEU A 31 10.98 31.38 4.71
C LEU A 31 10.63 30.83 6.11
N ASN A 32 9.84 31.55 6.90
CA ASN A 32 9.42 31.08 8.22
C ASN A 32 8.54 29.81 8.13
N VAL A 33 7.62 29.74 7.17
CA VAL A 33 6.81 28.53 6.94
C VAL A 33 7.67 27.34 6.52
N GLN A 34 8.68 27.55 5.70
CA GLN A 34 9.61 26.50 5.27
C GLN A 34 10.47 26.00 6.42
N ASP A 35 10.94 26.88 7.30
CA ASP A 35 11.70 26.52 8.50
C ASP A 35 10.87 25.68 9.48
N ASP A 36 9.62 26.04 9.69
CA ASP A 36 8.71 25.27 10.57
C ASP A 36 8.39 23.87 10.00
N GLN A 37 8.23 23.74 8.68
CA GLN A 37 8.05 22.46 8.03
C GLN A 37 9.30 21.57 8.20
N THR A 38 10.50 22.14 8.01
CA THR A 38 11.75 21.41 8.17
C THR A 38 11.94 20.93 9.61
N LYS A 39 11.65 21.77 10.60
CA LYS A 39 11.68 21.39 12.03
C LYS A 39 10.73 20.25 12.34
N SER A 40 9.51 20.29 11.78
CA SER A 40 8.51 19.21 11.96
C SER A 40 9.01 17.88 11.39
N TRP A 41 9.61 17.88 10.21
CA TRP A 41 10.19 16.67 9.64
C TRP A 41 11.40 16.15 10.42
N LEU A 42 12.27 17.02 10.88
CA LEU A 42 13.40 16.62 11.74
C LEU A 42 12.91 16.01 13.06
N PHE A 43 11.87 16.59 13.64
CA PHE A 43 11.29 16.08 14.88
C PHE A 43 10.61 14.71 14.70
N ILE A 44 9.86 14.52 13.60
CA ILE A 44 9.31 13.21 13.22
C ILE A 44 10.44 12.20 13.01
N GLY A 45 11.50 12.59 12.31
CA GLY A 45 12.66 11.73 12.07
C GLY A 45 13.33 11.30 13.37
N ALA A 46 13.57 12.24 14.30
CA ALA A 46 14.15 11.95 15.61
C ALA A 46 13.27 11.01 16.45
N LEU A 47 11.96 11.26 16.49
CA LEU A 47 11.01 10.38 17.21
C LEU A 47 10.90 9.00 16.56
N THR A 48 10.87 8.94 15.24
CA THR A 48 10.85 7.66 14.51
C THR A 48 12.12 6.86 14.76
N LEU A 49 13.28 7.52 14.78
CA LEU A 49 14.56 6.88 15.15
C LEU A 49 14.52 6.36 16.60
N LEU A 50 14.03 7.15 17.53
CA LEU A 50 13.88 6.74 18.93
C LEU A 50 12.99 5.49 19.04
N ILE A 51 11.84 5.48 18.36
CA ILE A 51 10.95 4.32 18.29
C ILE A 51 11.68 3.13 17.68
N ALA A 52 12.39 3.29 16.56
CA ALA A 52 13.15 2.22 15.94
C ALA A 52 14.20 1.62 16.89
N LEU A 53 14.89 2.45 17.68
CA LEU A 53 15.81 1.98 18.72
C LEU A 53 15.09 1.20 19.84
N CYS A 54 13.91 1.64 20.24
CA CYS A 54 13.10 0.91 21.21
C CYS A 54 12.62 -0.45 20.67
N TYR A 55 12.38 -0.57 19.35
CA TYR A 55 11.89 -1.77 18.69
C TYR A 55 12.98 -2.60 17.99
N LEU A 56 14.25 -2.42 18.34
CA LEU A 56 15.37 -3.12 17.70
C LEU A 56 15.20 -4.64 17.64
N ASN A 57 14.73 -5.28 18.73
CA ASN A 57 14.52 -6.71 18.75
C ASN A 57 13.44 -7.17 17.75
N THR A 58 12.34 -6.41 17.64
CA THR A 58 11.25 -6.66 16.68
C THR A 58 11.74 -6.46 15.24
N LEU A 59 12.51 -5.40 15.01
CA LEU A 59 13.07 -5.09 13.70
C LEU A 59 14.14 -6.11 13.30
N ASN A 60 15.02 -6.54 14.21
CA ASN A 60 15.99 -7.59 13.96
C ASN A 60 15.32 -8.92 13.62
N GLY A 61 14.31 -9.33 14.40
CA GLY A 61 13.55 -10.53 14.11
C GLY A 61 12.81 -10.46 12.77
N THR A 62 12.36 -9.27 12.39
CA THR A 62 11.73 -9.01 11.09
C THR A 62 12.76 -9.09 9.97
N TYR A 63 13.92 -8.44 10.14
CA TYR A 63 15.03 -8.49 9.19
C TYR A 63 15.50 -9.93 8.92
N MET A 64 15.73 -10.74 9.96
CA MET A 64 16.07 -12.15 9.81
C MET A 64 14.98 -12.96 9.07
N ALA A 65 13.71 -12.58 9.23
CA ALA A 65 12.63 -13.22 8.49
C ALA A 65 12.68 -12.90 6.98
N TRP A 66 13.23 -11.76 6.58
CA TRP A 66 13.37 -11.37 5.17
C TRP A 66 14.41 -12.20 4.40
N ASP A 67 15.34 -12.85 5.09
CA ASP A 67 16.27 -13.82 4.47
C ASP A 67 15.54 -15.08 3.97
N SER A 68 14.34 -15.33 4.51
CA SER A 68 13.48 -16.38 3.98
C SER A 68 12.91 -15.98 2.63
N PRO A 69 12.92 -16.88 1.63
CA PRO A 69 12.32 -16.64 0.33
C PRO A 69 10.87 -16.15 0.40
N MET A 70 10.13 -16.55 1.42
CA MET A 70 8.73 -16.18 1.60
C MET A 70 8.52 -14.68 1.90
N TYR A 71 9.46 -14.05 2.62
CA TYR A 71 9.32 -12.67 3.12
C TYR A 71 10.38 -11.71 2.53
N SER A 72 11.12 -12.11 1.52
CA SER A 72 12.20 -11.30 0.90
C SER A 72 11.70 -9.95 0.35
N HIS A 73 10.41 -9.83 0.03
CA HIS A 73 9.79 -8.55 -0.35
C HIS A 73 9.82 -7.52 0.78
N GLY A 74 10.00 -7.94 2.03
CA GLY A 74 10.08 -7.07 3.20
C GLY A 74 11.13 -5.97 3.07
N TYR A 75 12.23 -6.21 2.34
CA TYR A 75 13.25 -5.19 2.04
C TYR A 75 12.71 -4.01 1.24
N LEU A 76 11.75 -4.24 0.35
CA LEU A 76 11.18 -3.21 -0.52
C LEU A 76 10.08 -2.40 0.17
N ILE A 77 9.37 -2.98 1.12
CA ILE A 77 8.20 -2.34 1.75
C ILE A 77 8.53 -1.01 2.43
N PRO A 78 9.60 -0.87 3.23
CA PRO A 78 9.95 0.41 3.83
C PRO A 78 10.28 1.49 2.78
N LEU A 79 10.94 1.10 1.68
CA LEU A 79 11.25 2.01 0.57
C LEU A 79 9.99 2.49 -0.14
N ILE A 80 9.07 1.57 -0.43
CA ILE A 80 7.77 1.91 -1.04
C ILE A 80 6.96 2.80 -0.08
N ALA A 81 6.92 2.47 1.23
CA ALA A 81 6.23 3.29 2.23
C ALA A 81 6.81 4.71 2.30
N ALA A 82 8.13 4.86 2.27
CA ALA A 82 8.79 6.17 2.24
C ALA A 82 8.43 6.93 0.95
N GLY A 83 8.42 6.25 -0.21
CA GLY A 83 7.98 6.82 -1.48
C GLY A 83 6.53 7.28 -1.46
N LEU A 84 5.62 6.45 -0.90
CA LEU A 84 4.21 6.80 -0.72
C LEU A 84 4.04 8.01 0.21
N LEU A 85 4.79 8.04 1.31
CA LEU A 85 4.78 9.16 2.24
C LEU A 85 5.24 10.45 1.57
N TYR A 86 6.33 10.39 0.79
CA TYR A 86 6.84 11.52 0.02
C TYR A 86 5.85 12.01 -1.04
N TYR A 87 5.24 11.09 -1.78
CA TYR A 87 4.28 11.39 -2.84
C TYR A 87 3.00 12.03 -2.30
N ARG A 88 2.51 11.57 -1.15
CA ARG A 88 1.26 12.02 -0.54
C ARG A 88 1.44 13.17 0.44
N ARG A 89 2.67 13.61 0.72
CA ARG A 89 2.95 14.63 1.74
C ARG A 89 2.16 15.90 1.53
N GLU A 90 1.54 16.37 2.60
CA GLU A 90 0.93 17.67 2.68
C GLU A 90 1.66 18.52 3.74
N PRO A 91 1.62 19.86 3.64
CA PRO A 91 2.21 20.72 4.65
C PRO A 91 1.52 20.54 6.00
N PHE A 92 2.31 20.55 7.07
CA PHE A 92 1.79 20.53 8.43
C PHE A 92 1.04 21.81 8.72
N GLY A 93 -0.18 21.67 9.27
CA GLY A 93 -1.00 22.78 9.72
C GLY A 93 -0.78 23.09 11.22
N SER A 94 -1.53 24.06 11.73
CA SER A 94 -1.59 24.32 13.17
C SER A 94 -2.22 23.14 13.90
N VAL A 95 -1.59 22.67 14.97
CA VAL A 95 -2.04 21.51 15.76
C VAL A 95 -2.55 22.00 17.11
N SER A 96 -3.77 21.58 17.46
CA SER A 96 -4.34 21.89 18.77
C SER A 96 -3.67 21.08 19.89
N ASN A 97 -3.69 21.62 21.10
CA ASN A 97 -3.16 20.87 22.27
C ASN A 97 -3.92 19.55 22.49
N MET A 98 -5.21 19.51 22.18
CA MET A 98 -6.01 18.28 22.28
C MET A 98 -5.50 17.20 21.31
N GLU A 99 -5.19 17.56 20.05
CA GLU A 99 -4.66 16.60 19.08
C GLU A 99 -3.29 16.06 19.50
N ARG A 100 -2.44 16.90 20.10
CA ARG A 100 -1.16 16.44 20.66
C ARG A 100 -1.36 15.43 21.77
N TRP A 101 -2.32 15.67 22.68
CA TRP A 101 -2.65 14.70 23.72
C TRP A 101 -3.18 13.38 23.16
N TRP A 102 -3.96 13.42 22.07
CA TRP A 102 -4.34 12.20 21.36
C TRP A 102 -3.15 11.46 20.78
N GLY A 103 -2.18 12.18 20.19
CA GLY A 103 -0.93 11.57 19.72
C GLY A 103 -0.17 10.86 20.84
N VAL A 104 -0.02 11.50 22.00
CA VAL A 104 0.58 10.90 23.21
C VAL A 104 -0.24 9.69 23.68
N GLY A 105 -1.57 9.79 23.70
CA GLY A 105 -2.47 8.70 24.07
C GLY A 105 -2.29 7.47 23.17
N ILE A 106 -2.17 7.66 21.84
CA ILE A 106 -1.92 6.57 20.89
C ILE A 106 -0.56 5.92 21.16
N ILE A 107 0.50 6.70 21.40
CA ILE A 107 1.84 6.18 21.72
C ILE A 107 1.80 5.40 23.04
N ALA A 108 1.14 5.93 24.06
CA ALA A 108 0.99 5.25 25.35
C ALA A 108 0.22 3.94 25.22
N ALA A 109 -0.91 3.93 24.51
CA ALA A 109 -1.68 2.71 24.23
C ALA A 109 -0.86 1.67 23.44
N ALA A 110 -0.11 2.11 22.45
CA ALA A 110 0.79 1.23 21.68
C ALA A 110 1.91 0.65 22.56
N THR A 111 2.47 1.44 23.47
CA THR A 111 3.49 0.98 24.43
C THR A 111 2.91 -0.05 25.40
N ILE A 112 1.70 0.18 25.91
CA ILE A 112 0.98 -0.78 26.74
C ILE A 112 0.73 -2.07 25.96
N ALA A 113 0.22 -1.97 24.73
CA ALA A 113 0.00 -3.13 23.84
C ALA A 113 1.29 -3.92 23.63
N ARG A 114 2.43 -3.26 23.49
CA ARG A 114 3.75 -3.90 23.39
C ARG A 114 4.12 -4.67 24.66
N ILE A 115 3.89 -4.08 25.83
CA ILE A 115 4.15 -4.78 27.11
C ILE A 115 3.29 -6.04 27.19
N PHE A 116 2.00 -5.95 26.87
CA PHE A 116 1.12 -7.12 26.79
C PHE A 116 1.59 -8.14 25.76
N ALA A 117 2.04 -7.69 24.60
CA ALA A 117 2.61 -8.56 23.57
C ALA A 117 3.82 -9.35 24.08
N ALA A 118 4.69 -8.70 24.84
CA ALA A 118 5.86 -9.33 25.45
C ALA A 118 5.47 -10.37 26.50
N VAL A 119 4.48 -10.07 27.35
CA VAL A 119 3.99 -11.00 28.39
C VAL A 119 3.27 -12.20 27.79
N LEU A 120 2.44 -11.97 26.77
CA LEU A 120 1.64 -13.02 26.10
C LEU A 120 2.40 -13.73 24.96
N VAL A 121 3.64 -13.35 24.68
CA VAL A 121 4.46 -13.86 23.58
C VAL A 121 3.74 -13.70 22.21
N GLN A 122 3.02 -12.60 22.03
CA GLN A 122 2.21 -12.32 20.84
C GLN A 122 2.97 -11.40 19.85
N PHE A 123 3.81 -11.99 19.02
CA PHE A 123 4.63 -11.22 18.04
C PHE A 123 3.83 -10.34 17.08
N SER A 124 2.60 -10.73 16.75
CA SER A 124 1.75 -9.92 15.87
C SER A 124 1.32 -8.62 16.51
N LEU A 125 1.00 -8.65 17.81
CA LEU A 125 0.60 -7.46 18.55
C LEU A 125 1.80 -6.50 18.75
N ASP A 126 3.00 -7.04 18.99
CA ASP A 126 4.23 -6.24 19.09
C ASP A 126 4.51 -5.46 17.78
N ARG A 127 4.34 -6.11 16.61
CA ARG A 127 4.50 -5.48 15.29
C ARG A 127 3.45 -4.40 15.02
N LEU A 128 2.19 -4.66 15.37
CA LEU A 128 1.11 -3.68 15.23
C LEU A 128 1.32 -2.47 16.14
N SER A 129 1.89 -2.67 17.34
CA SER A 129 2.19 -1.59 18.26
C SER A 129 3.25 -0.62 17.68
N LEU A 130 4.22 -1.10 16.90
CA LEU A 130 5.17 -0.26 16.18
C LEU A 130 4.45 0.67 15.18
N ILE A 131 3.53 0.12 14.38
CA ILE A 131 2.74 0.92 13.43
C ILE A 131 1.91 1.97 14.17
N ALA A 132 1.27 1.58 15.27
CA ALA A 132 0.50 2.50 16.08
C ALA A 132 1.36 3.61 16.72
N CYS A 133 2.57 3.29 17.20
CA CYS A 133 3.52 4.31 17.68
C CYS A 133 3.88 5.32 16.58
N LEU A 134 4.17 4.84 15.36
CA LEU A 134 4.47 5.73 14.24
C LEU A 134 3.28 6.63 13.89
N LEU A 135 2.07 6.08 13.85
CA LEU A 135 0.85 6.89 13.66
C LEU A 135 0.70 7.95 14.77
N GLY A 136 0.95 7.57 16.03
CA GLY A 136 0.91 8.48 17.17
C GLY A 136 1.90 9.64 17.05
N VAL A 137 3.12 9.39 16.53
CA VAL A 137 4.12 10.44 16.26
C VAL A 137 3.61 11.43 15.22
N PHE A 138 3.04 10.96 14.12
CA PHE A 138 2.50 11.84 13.09
C PHE A 138 1.30 12.66 13.61
N VAL A 139 0.43 12.07 14.41
CA VAL A 139 -0.68 12.80 15.07
C VAL A 139 -0.15 13.83 16.06
N PHE A 140 0.86 13.49 16.83
CA PHE A 140 1.46 14.41 17.79
C PHE A 140 2.07 15.66 17.13
N VAL A 141 2.76 15.47 16.00
CA VAL A 141 3.48 16.57 15.31
C VAL A 141 2.57 17.35 14.37
N GLY A 142 1.66 16.68 13.66
CA GLY A 142 0.87 17.30 12.58
C GLY A 142 -0.64 17.15 12.73
N GLY A 143 -1.13 16.66 13.87
CA GLY A 143 -2.56 16.50 14.16
C GLY A 143 -3.24 15.39 13.37
N PHE A 144 -4.55 15.26 13.52
CA PHE A 144 -5.36 14.25 12.83
C PHE A 144 -5.34 14.36 11.31
N ARG A 145 -5.05 15.54 10.79
CA ARG A 145 -4.93 15.75 9.34
C ARG A 145 -3.83 14.87 8.72
N THR A 146 -2.76 14.59 9.46
CA THR A 146 -1.67 13.74 8.98
C THR A 146 -2.09 12.29 8.75
N ILE A 147 -3.11 11.79 9.45
CA ILE A 147 -3.62 10.43 9.24
C ILE A 147 -4.12 10.24 7.80
N ARG A 148 -4.68 11.26 7.16
CA ARG A 148 -5.22 11.15 5.79
C ARG A 148 -4.12 10.94 4.76
N TRP A 149 -2.99 11.58 4.91
CA TRP A 149 -1.92 11.50 3.91
C TRP A 149 -0.77 10.58 4.35
N ALA A 150 -0.36 10.57 5.62
CA ALA A 150 0.72 9.72 6.13
C ALA A 150 0.21 8.35 6.59
N GLY A 151 -1.01 8.29 7.15
CA GLY A 151 -1.59 7.06 7.68
C GLY A 151 -1.53 5.87 6.72
N PRO A 152 -1.98 6.00 5.46
CA PRO A 152 -1.89 4.91 4.49
C PRO A 152 -0.46 4.38 4.31
N ALA A 153 0.53 5.28 4.17
CA ALA A 153 1.93 4.88 4.01
C ALA A 153 2.49 4.17 5.27
N ILE A 154 2.10 4.62 6.47
CA ILE A 154 2.51 3.99 7.72
C ILE A 154 1.84 2.62 7.88
N VAL A 155 0.54 2.51 7.60
CA VAL A 155 -0.18 1.23 7.65
C VAL A 155 0.36 0.24 6.61
N PHE A 156 0.84 0.73 5.46
CA PHE A 156 1.46 -0.10 4.44
C PHE A 156 2.69 -0.87 4.96
N LEU A 157 3.37 -0.38 5.99
CA LEU A 157 4.47 -1.10 6.64
C LEU A 157 4.04 -2.45 7.25
N ILE A 158 2.73 -2.74 7.37
CA ILE A 158 2.26 -4.04 7.84
C ILE A 158 2.77 -5.19 6.94
N PHE A 159 2.94 -4.92 5.64
CA PHE A 159 3.42 -5.90 4.67
C PHE A 159 4.90 -6.27 4.82
N MET A 160 5.68 -5.51 5.62
CA MET A 160 7.07 -5.90 5.90
C MET A 160 7.17 -7.01 6.95
N PHE A 161 6.11 -7.24 7.71
CA PHE A 161 6.12 -8.22 8.78
C PHE A 161 5.67 -9.60 8.30
N PRO A 162 6.23 -10.67 8.88
CA PRO A 162 5.69 -12.02 8.69
C PRO A 162 4.22 -12.10 9.11
N LEU A 163 3.43 -12.73 8.24
CA LEU A 163 1.99 -12.86 8.44
C LEU A 163 1.66 -13.70 9.69
N PRO A 164 0.59 -13.33 10.41
CA PRO A 164 0.07 -14.16 11.50
C PRO A 164 -0.30 -15.57 11.03
N ARG A 165 0.01 -16.59 11.82
CA ARG A 165 -0.30 -17.99 11.49
C ARG A 165 -1.77 -18.21 11.14
N VAL A 166 -2.67 -17.52 11.83
CA VAL A 166 -4.12 -17.57 11.56
C VAL A 166 -4.43 -17.20 10.09
N LEU A 167 -3.81 -16.16 9.54
CA LEU A 167 -4.01 -15.79 8.13
C LEU A 167 -3.38 -16.81 7.19
N VAL A 168 -2.20 -17.32 7.53
CA VAL A 168 -1.53 -18.36 6.73
C VAL A 168 -2.40 -19.61 6.66
N ASP A 169 -2.88 -20.11 7.79
CA ASP A 169 -3.59 -21.39 7.86
C ASP A 169 -5.02 -21.30 7.29
N ASN A 170 -5.75 -20.21 7.54
CA ASN A 170 -7.15 -20.12 7.17
C ASN A 170 -7.40 -19.47 5.78
N ILE A 171 -6.44 -18.74 5.24
CA ILE A 171 -6.61 -18.05 3.96
C ILE A 171 -5.59 -18.55 2.94
N LEU A 172 -4.30 -18.44 3.26
CA LEU A 172 -3.26 -18.69 2.28
C LEU A 172 -3.13 -20.18 1.90
N ARG A 173 -3.19 -21.08 2.86
CA ARG A 173 -3.10 -22.54 2.59
C ARG A 173 -4.29 -23.04 1.75
N PRO A 174 -5.56 -22.72 2.05
CA PRO A 174 -6.67 -23.06 1.16
C PRO A 174 -6.48 -22.54 -0.27
N MET A 175 -6.03 -21.30 -0.44
CA MET A 175 -5.75 -20.74 -1.77
C MET A 175 -4.63 -21.50 -2.50
N GLN A 176 -3.57 -21.88 -1.79
CA GLN A 176 -2.52 -22.75 -2.35
C GLN A 176 -3.08 -24.11 -2.80
N THR A 177 -3.95 -24.70 -2.01
CA THR A 177 -4.62 -25.98 -2.35
C THR A 177 -5.48 -25.81 -3.60
N MET A 178 -6.24 -24.71 -3.72
CA MET A 178 -7.03 -24.40 -4.92
C MET A 178 -6.14 -24.25 -6.15
N ALA A 179 -5.02 -23.53 -6.03
CA ALA A 179 -4.06 -23.38 -7.11
C ALA A 179 -3.48 -24.73 -7.54
N THR A 180 -3.13 -25.61 -6.59
CA THR A 180 -2.61 -26.94 -6.88
C THR A 180 -3.64 -27.80 -7.62
N ILE A 181 -4.90 -27.81 -7.17
CA ILE A 181 -6.00 -28.56 -7.81
C ILE A 181 -6.20 -28.08 -9.24
N SER A 182 -6.31 -26.75 -9.43
CA SER A 182 -6.51 -26.15 -10.76
C SER A 182 -5.34 -26.44 -11.70
N SER A 183 -4.11 -26.42 -11.17
CA SER A 183 -2.92 -26.68 -11.98
C SER A 183 -2.81 -28.16 -12.38
N VAL A 184 -3.17 -29.10 -11.49
CA VAL A 184 -3.21 -30.54 -11.83
C VAL A 184 -4.23 -30.78 -12.92
N TYR A 185 -5.42 -30.21 -12.81
CA TYR A 185 -6.45 -30.31 -13.85
C TYR A 185 -5.97 -29.73 -15.19
N ALA A 186 -5.30 -28.58 -15.16
CA ALA A 186 -4.73 -27.98 -16.37
C ALA A 186 -3.66 -28.89 -17.00
N LEU A 187 -2.72 -29.42 -16.20
CA LEU A 187 -1.67 -30.35 -16.69
C LEU A 187 -2.26 -31.60 -17.31
N GLN A 188 -3.26 -32.21 -16.67
CA GLN A 188 -3.97 -33.37 -17.22
C GLN A 188 -4.68 -33.04 -18.55
N THR A 189 -5.24 -31.84 -18.68
CA THR A 189 -5.86 -31.36 -19.92
C THR A 189 -4.82 -31.22 -21.04
N PHE A 190 -3.58 -30.88 -20.72
CA PHE A 190 -2.47 -30.87 -21.67
C PHE A 190 -1.85 -32.26 -21.94
N GLY A 191 -2.43 -33.32 -21.38
CA GLY A 191 -1.99 -34.70 -21.64
C GLY A 191 -0.80 -35.14 -20.78
N VAL A 192 -0.49 -34.41 -19.70
CA VAL A 192 0.58 -34.80 -18.77
C VAL A 192 0.02 -35.74 -17.71
N ASP A 193 0.66 -36.90 -17.53
CA ASP A 193 0.25 -37.84 -16.48
C ASP A 193 0.75 -37.36 -15.12
N VAL A 194 -0.18 -36.78 -14.34
CA VAL A 194 0.10 -36.20 -13.03
C VAL A 194 -1.02 -36.52 -12.05
N TYR A 195 -0.65 -36.68 -10.81
CA TYR A 195 -1.59 -36.78 -9.70
C TYR A 195 -1.17 -35.93 -8.51
N ARG A 196 -2.10 -35.71 -7.61
CA ARG A 196 -1.93 -34.82 -6.47
C ARG A 196 -1.82 -35.62 -5.16
N GLU A 197 -0.78 -35.35 -4.38
CA GLU A 197 -0.65 -35.79 -3.00
C GLU A 197 -0.59 -34.60 -2.06
N GLY A 198 -1.72 -34.23 -1.43
CA GLY A 198 -1.81 -32.99 -0.65
C GLY A 198 -1.58 -31.75 -1.52
N ASN A 199 -0.53 -30.98 -1.25
CA ASN A 199 -0.09 -29.84 -2.07
C ASN A 199 1.15 -30.19 -2.92
N ARG A 200 1.43 -31.47 -3.13
CA ARG A 200 2.46 -31.96 -4.06
C ARG A 200 1.80 -32.36 -5.36
N ILE A 201 2.49 -32.07 -6.45
CA ILE A 201 2.16 -32.56 -7.78
C ILE A 201 3.21 -33.64 -8.09
N VAL A 202 2.77 -34.86 -8.34
CA VAL A 202 3.64 -35.96 -8.67
C VAL A 202 3.54 -36.20 -10.18
N LEU A 203 4.63 -35.98 -10.88
CA LEU A 203 4.82 -36.36 -12.29
C LEU A 203 5.46 -37.75 -12.33
N GLU A 204 5.26 -38.48 -13.42
CA GLU A 204 5.69 -39.88 -13.59
C GLU A 204 7.16 -40.13 -13.23
N HIS A 205 8.03 -39.13 -13.40
CA HIS A 205 9.48 -39.28 -13.17
C HIS A 205 10.06 -38.37 -12.08
N THR A 206 9.31 -37.37 -11.59
CA THR A 206 9.86 -36.41 -10.61
C THR A 206 8.75 -35.82 -9.74
N PRO A 207 8.77 -36.02 -8.43
CA PRO A 207 7.83 -35.36 -7.54
C PRO A 207 8.16 -33.85 -7.45
N MET A 208 7.22 -33.00 -7.86
CA MET A 208 7.35 -31.55 -7.75
C MET A 208 6.67 -31.06 -6.46
N ASN A 209 7.44 -30.56 -5.52
CA ASN A 209 6.93 -29.93 -4.30
C ASN A 209 6.42 -28.53 -4.59
N VAL A 210 5.12 -28.37 -4.82
CA VAL A 210 4.49 -27.06 -4.95
C VAL A 210 4.65 -26.21 -3.69
N VAL A 211 4.79 -26.84 -2.54
CA VAL A 211 4.97 -26.15 -1.25
C VAL A 211 6.31 -25.42 -1.16
N ASP A 212 7.38 -26.04 -1.59
CA ASP A 212 8.74 -25.53 -1.39
C ASP A 212 9.21 -24.67 -2.57
N GLN A 213 8.89 -25.08 -3.80
CA GLN A 213 9.38 -24.45 -5.02
C GLN A 213 8.43 -23.39 -5.58
N CYS A 214 7.12 -23.59 -5.42
CA CYS A 214 6.08 -22.69 -5.92
C CYS A 214 5.28 -22.10 -4.75
N SER A 215 5.94 -21.44 -3.79
CA SER A 215 5.22 -20.78 -2.69
C SER A 215 4.33 -19.66 -3.23
N GLY A 216 3.15 -20.04 -3.73
CA GLY A 216 2.10 -19.11 -4.15
C GLY A 216 1.78 -18.07 -3.07
N LEU A 217 2.10 -18.42 -1.82
CA LEU A 217 2.00 -17.56 -0.66
C LEU A 217 2.84 -16.27 -0.81
N ARG A 218 4.11 -16.38 -1.25
CA ARG A 218 4.96 -15.21 -1.47
C ARG A 218 4.40 -14.32 -2.58
N MET A 219 4.03 -14.91 -3.71
CA MET A 219 3.50 -14.17 -4.84
C MET A 219 2.18 -13.47 -4.50
N LEU A 220 1.29 -14.16 -3.79
CA LEU A 220 0.02 -13.60 -3.32
C LEU A 220 0.26 -12.39 -2.42
N THR A 221 1.13 -12.51 -1.42
CA THR A 221 1.42 -11.42 -0.47
C THR A 221 2.02 -10.21 -1.18
N ILE A 222 3.00 -10.44 -2.07
CA ILE A 222 3.62 -9.36 -2.85
C ILE A 222 2.58 -8.69 -3.74
N PHE A 223 1.75 -9.48 -4.43
CA PHE A 223 0.76 -8.95 -5.34
C PHE A 223 -0.31 -8.12 -4.63
N ILE A 224 -0.80 -8.57 -3.48
CA ILE A 224 -1.70 -7.78 -2.64
C ILE A 224 -1.02 -6.49 -2.17
N ALA A 225 0.24 -6.54 -1.73
CA ALA A 225 0.98 -5.35 -1.34
C ALA A 225 1.11 -4.34 -2.50
N ILE A 226 1.41 -4.82 -3.72
CA ILE A 226 1.47 -3.96 -4.91
C ILE A 226 0.09 -3.38 -5.24
N ALA A 227 -0.98 -4.18 -5.20
CA ALA A 227 -2.34 -3.71 -5.44
C ALA A 227 -2.73 -2.61 -4.44
N VAL A 228 -2.40 -2.79 -3.15
CA VAL A 228 -2.60 -1.77 -2.12
C VAL A 228 -1.79 -0.50 -2.42
N ALA A 229 -0.51 -0.62 -2.80
CA ALA A 229 0.31 0.53 -3.17
C ALA A 229 -0.27 1.28 -4.39
N VAL A 230 -0.72 0.56 -5.42
CA VAL A 230 -1.38 1.15 -6.61
C VAL A 230 -2.64 1.90 -6.21
N VAL A 231 -3.49 1.30 -5.38
CA VAL A 231 -4.71 1.96 -4.86
C VAL A 231 -4.37 3.22 -4.06
N MET A 232 -3.30 3.19 -3.26
CA MET A 232 -2.84 4.35 -2.49
C MET A 232 -2.32 5.50 -3.36
N ILE A 233 -1.71 5.20 -4.51
CA ILE A 233 -1.25 6.19 -5.49
C ILE A 233 -2.41 6.73 -6.33
N SER A 234 -3.38 5.88 -6.66
CA SER A 234 -4.52 6.21 -7.53
C SER A 234 -5.61 7.01 -6.79
N THR A 235 -5.26 8.16 -6.22
CA THR A 235 -6.18 8.98 -5.40
C THR A 235 -7.33 9.59 -6.19
N HIS A 236 -7.20 9.77 -7.51
CA HIS A 236 -8.22 10.36 -8.38
C HIS A 236 -9.34 9.37 -8.76
N ARG A 237 -9.11 8.07 -8.56
CA ARG A 237 -10.12 7.06 -8.88
C ARG A 237 -11.23 7.02 -7.83
N PRO A 238 -12.49 6.78 -8.22
CA PRO A 238 -13.59 6.61 -7.29
C PRO A 238 -13.34 5.42 -6.35
N TRP A 239 -13.93 5.46 -5.17
CA TRP A 239 -13.68 4.46 -4.11
C TRP A 239 -14.01 3.02 -4.55
N TRP A 240 -15.06 2.82 -5.35
CA TRP A 240 -15.49 1.51 -5.82
C TRP A 240 -14.47 0.86 -6.77
N GLU A 241 -13.80 1.64 -7.66
CA GLU A 241 -12.71 1.13 -8.50
C GLU A 241 -11.53 0.65 -7.65
N ARG A 242 -11.20 1.38 -6.59
CA ARG A 242 -10.14 0.98 -5.65
C ARG A 242 -10.49 -0.31 -4.94
N VAL A 243 -11.75 -0.48 -4.54
CA VAL A 243 -12.23 -1.73 -3.93
C VAL A 243 -12.20 -2.88 -4.95
N CYS A 244 -12.61 -2.64 -6.20
CA CYS A 244 -12.50 -3.65 -7.25
C CYS A 244 -11.05 -4.11 -7.44
N ILE A 245 -10.08 -3.18 -7.56
CA ILE A 245 -8.65 -3.50 -7.72
C ILE A 245 -8.13 -4.34 -6.53
N LEU A 246 -8.55 -4.02 -5.31
CA LEU A 246 -8.15 -4.81 -4.14
C LEU A 246 -8.77 -6.21 -4.13
N LEU A 247 -10.07 -6.33 -4.46
CA LEU A 247 -10.76 -7.62 -4.48
C LEU A 247 -10.27 -8.52 -5.62
N SER A 248 -10.01 -7.95 -6.79
CA SER A 248 -9.51 -8.70 -7.95
C SER A 248 -8.05 -9.13 -7.80
N SER A 249 -7.28 -8.46 -6.94
CA SER A 249 -5.88 -8.85 -6.68
C SER A 249 -5.77 -10.31 -6.22
N VAL A 250 -6.74 -10.81 -5.46
CA VAL A 250 -6.75 -12.20 -4.97
C VAL A 250 -6.97 -13.22 -6.11
N PRO A 251 -8.04 -13.14 -6.92
CA PRO A 251 -8.23 -14.07 -8.03
C PRO A 251 -7.15 -13.94 -9.11
N ILE A 252 -6.65 -12.74 -9.39
CA ILE A 252 -5.53 -12.55 -10.34
C ILE A 252 -4.28 -13.25 -9.83
N ALA A 253 -3.91 -13.07 -8.55
CA ALA A 253 -2.76 -13.74 -7.97
C ALA A 253 -2.90 -15.28 -8.01
N LEU A 254 -4.12 -15.79 -7.75
CA LEU A 254 -4.41 -17.22 -7.85
C LEU A 254 -4.25 -17.73 -9.30
N LEU A 255 -4.79 -17.01 -10.28
CA LEU A 255 -4.69 -17.33 -11.70
C LEU A 255 -3.23 -17.34 -12.16
N VAL A 256 -2.47 -16.30 -11.85
CA VAL A 256 -1.05 -16.20 -12.21
C VAL A 256 -0.24 -17.33 -11.59
N ASN A 257 -0.53 -17.67 -10.31
CA ASN A 257 0.12 -18.80 -9.65
C ASN A 257 -0.25 -20.15 -10.30
N CYS A 258 -1.49 -20.34 -10.69
CA CYS A 258 -1.94 -21.53 -11.43
C CYS A 258 -1.21 -21.63 -12.78
N ILE A 259 -1.12 -20.55 -13.55
CA ILE A 259 -0.36 -20.50 -14.81
C ILE A 259 1.10 -20.87 -14.55
N ARG A 260 1.72 -20.32 -13.52
CA ARG A 260 3.11 -20.63 -13.17
C ARG A 260 3.32 -22.11 -12.89
N ILE A 261 2.50 -22.70 -12.02
CA ILE A 261 2.61 -24.12 -11.66
C ILE A 261 2.41 -24.99 -12.90
N THR A 262 1.42 -24.66 -13.74
CA THR A 262 1.14 -25.39 -14.98
C THR A 262 2.30 -25.31 -15.97
N VAL A 263 2.82 -24.10 -16.23
CA VAL A 263 3.98 -23.91 -17.13
C VAL A 263 5.21 -24.63 -16.59
N THR A 264 5.49 -24.52 -15.30
CA THR A 264 6.61 -25.21 -14.67
C THR A 264 6.45 -26.73 -14.79
N GLY A 265 5.24 -27.27 -14.54
CA GLY A 265 4.95 -28.69 -14.69
C GLY A 265 5.10 -29.19 -16.14
N LEU A 266 4.64 -28.42 -17.11
CA LEU A 266 4.84 -28.73 -18.55
C LEU A 266 6.33 -28.75 -18.91
N LEU A 267 7.11 -27.80 -18.42
CA LEU A 267 8.54 -27.72 -18.68
C LEU A 267 9.28 -28.91 -18.03
N TYR A 268 8.89 -29.33 -16.83
CA TYR A 268 9.43 -30.55 -16.22
C TYR A 268 9.08 -31.82 -17.01
N ASN A 269 7.86 -31.89 -17.56
CA ASN A 269 7.45 -33.01 -18.41
C ASN A 269 8.17 -33.03 -19.77
N LEU A 270 8.47 -31.87 -20.33
CA LEU A 270 9.22 -31.73 -21.59
C LEU A 270 10.74 -31.85 -21.39
N ASN A 271 11.21 -31.82 -20.15
CA ASN A 271 12.62 -31.86 -19.85
C ASN A 271 13.18 -33.26 -20.04
N LEU A 272 13.79 -33.40 -21.16
CA LEU A 272 14.17 -34.59 -21.87
C LEU A 272 15.55 -35.10 -21.52
N ASP A 273 16.30 -34.41 -20.64
CA ASP A 273 17.68 -34.77 -20.39
C ASP A 273 18.04 -34.75 -18.90
N GLN A 274 18.17 -35.92 -18.31
CA GLN A 274 18.50 -36.15 -16.89
C GLN A 274 19.88 -35.60 -16.48
N ASN A 275 20.70 -35.10 -17.41
CA ASN A 275 22.08 -34.70 -17.19
C ASN A 275 22.26 -33.22 -16.79
N ASN A 276 21.23 -32.38 -16.83
CA ASN A 276 21.32 -30.93 -16.56
C ASN A 276 20.27 -30.40 -15.56
N THR A 277 19.96 -31.19 -14.55
CA THR A 277 18.96 -30.85 -13.53
C THR A 277 19.23 -29.53 -12.81
N ASP A 278 20.48 -29.14 -12.62
CA ASP A 278 20.83 -27.90 -11.91
C ASP A 278 20.52 -26.62 -12.74
N ILE A 279 20.84 -26.63 -14.03
CA ILE A 279 20.55 -25.51 -14.95
C ILE A 279 19.04 -25.37 -15.13
N VAL A 280 18.34 -26.49 -15.25
CA VAL A 280 16.89 -26.57 -15.37
C VAL A 280 16.21 -26.01 -14.13
N ASN A 281 16.66 -26.40 -12.94
CA ASN A 281 16.12 -25.90 -11.68
C ASN A 281 16.32 -24.38 -11.54
N VAL A 282 17.49 -23.84 -11.85
CA VAL A 282 17.80 -22.41 -11.79
C VAL A 282 16.97 -21.64 -12.80
N ILE A 283 16.90 -22.07 -14.06
CA ILE A 283 16.14 -21.39 -15.10
C ILE A 283 14.64 -21.45 -14.80
N PHE A 284 14.11 -22.61 -14.43
CA PHE A 284 12.66 -22.77 -14.21
C PHE A 284 12.18 -22.22 -12.87
N HIS A 285 13.03 -22.26 -11.84
CA HIS A 285 12.67 -21.71 -10.54
C HIS A 285 12.80 -20.18 -10.49
N ASP A 286 13.94 -19.64 -10.88
CA ASP A 286 14.22 -18.21 -10.74
C ASP A 286 13.62 -17.39 -11.88
N PHE A 287 13.71 -17.89 -13.11
CA PHE A 287 13.20 -17.21 -14.29
C PHE A 287 11.66 -17.24 -14.36
N ALA A 288 11.02 -18.37 -14.01
CA ALA A 288 9.57 -18.42 -13.92
C ALA A 288 9.05 -17.49 -12.83
N GLY A 289 9.73 -17.38 -11.68
CA GLY A 289 9.40 -16.42 -10.63
C GLY A 289 9.51 -14.97 -11.10
N LEU A 290 10.54 -14.64 -11.86
CA LEU A 290 10.78 -13.30 -12.36
C LEU A 290 9.76 -12.87 -13.44
N ILE A 291 9.39 -13.77 -14.35
CA ILE A 291 8.40 -13.48 -15.42
C ILE A 291 6.98 -13.32 -14.86
N MET A 292 6.63 -14.03 -13.80
CA MET A 292 5.28 -13.97 -13.23
C MET A 292 4.95 -12.61 -12.58
N MET A 293 5.96 -11.87 -12.10
CA MET A 293 5.74 -10.52 -11.59
C MET A 293 5.24 -9.54 -12.66
N PRO A 294 5.94 -9.36 -13.82
CA PRO A 294 5.43 -8.58 -14.94
C PRO A 294 4.06 -9.06 -15.44
N LEU A 295 3.83 -10.38 -15.47
CA LEU A 295 2.54 -10.94 -15.89
C LEU A 295 1.41 -10.51 -14.94
N ALA A 296 1.61 -10.62 -13.64
CA ALA A 296 0.64 -10.18 -12.63
C ALA A 296 0.38 -8.67 -12.71
N LEU A 297 1.43 -7.86 -12.89
CA LEU A 297 1.30 -6.42 -13.12
C LEU A 297 0.56 -6.11 -14.43
N GLY A 298 0.79 -6.91 -15.47
CA GLY A 298 0.08 -6.81 -16.75
C GLY A 298 -1.42 -7.04 -16.60
N PHE A 299 -1.83 -8.05 -15.84
CA PHE A 299 -3.24 -8.30 -15.52
C PHE A 299 -3.86 -7.16 -14.71
N LEU A 300 -3.15 -6.65 -13.70
CA LEU A 300 -3.61 -5.50 -12.92
C LEU A 300 -3.76 -4.26 -13.80
N PHE A 301 -2.80 -4.01 -14.68
CA PHE A 301 -2.85 -2.89 -15.62
C PHE A 301 -4.00 -3.04 -16.62
N LEU A 302 -4.22 -4.24 -17.15
CA LEU A 302 -5.35 -4.55 -18.02
C LEU A 302 -6.68 -4.30 -17.32
N GLU A 303 -6.83 -4.76 -16.08
CA GLU A 303 -8.00 -4.49 -15.27
C GLU A 303 -8.23 -2.98 -15.09
N MET A 304 -7.18 -2.24 -14.72
CA MET A 304 -7.25 -0.79 -14.58
C MET A 304 -7.67 -0.09 -15.88
N GLN A 305 -7.25 -0.60 -17.03
CA GLN A 305 -7.68 -0.10 -18.33
C GLN A 305 -9.14 -0.44 -18.63
N ILE A 306 -9.57 -1.66 -18.32
CA ILE A 306 -10.97 -2.07 -18.49
C ILE A 306 -11.88 -1.21 -17.63
N LEU A 307 -11.54 -1.06 -16.34
CA LEU A 307 -12.30 -0.20 -15.42
C LEU A 307 -12.39 1.25 -15.91
N SER A 308 -11.28 1.81 -16.39
CA SER A 308 -11.27 3.19 -16.91
C SER A 308 -12.09 3.39 -18.20
N ARG A 309 -12.34 2.33 -18.97
CA ARG A 309 -13.19 2.37 -20.17
C ARG A 309 -14.65 2.10 -19.88
N LEU A 310 -14.94 1.30 -18.85
CA LEU A 310 -16.31 0.98 -18.44
C LEU A 310 -16.99 2.17 -17.74
N VAL A 311 -16.18 3.02 -17.09
CA VAL A 311 -16.68 4.23 -16.45
C VAL A 311 -16.60 5.39 -17.42
N ILE A 312 -17.70 5.65 -18.09
CA ILE A 312 -17.90 6.92 -18.79
C ILE A 312 -18.08 7.97 -17.68
N GLU A 313 -17.05 8.77 -17.41
CA GLU A 313 -17.24 9.98 -16.60
C GLU A 313 -18.29 10.85 -17.28
N ASP A 314 -19.45 10.94 -16.65
CA ASP A 314 -20.48 11.87 -17.08
C ASP A 314 -20.02 13.29 -16.77
N ASN A 315 -19.28 13.86 -17.73
CA ASN A 315 -18.79 15.25 -17.71
C ASN A 315 -19.93 16.29 -17.82
N SER A 316 -21.20 15.84 -17.80
CA SER A 316 -22.36 16.73 -17.90
C SER A 316 -22.50 17.65 -16.68
N SER A 317 -22.08 17.21 -15.50
CA SER A 317 -22.16 18.00 -14.27
C SER A 317 -21.14 19.15 -14.19
N ARG A 318 -20.08 19.14 -14.98
CA ARG A 318 -19.05 20.20 -14.97
C ARG A 318 -19.40 21.39 -15.86
N LYS A 319 -20.32 21.23 -16.80
CA LYS A 319 -20.74 22.29 -17.73
C LYS A 319 -21.89 23.16 -17.22
N LEU A 320 -22.57 22.77 -16.14
CA LEU A 320 -23.73 23.51 -15.61
C LEU A 320 -23.39 24.67 -14.67
N ASN A 321 -22.13 24.85 -14.28
CA ASN A 321 -21.71 25.92 -13.37
C ASN A 321 -21.05 27.14 -14.07
N VAL A 322 -21.09 27.24 -15.39
CA VAL A 322 -20.49 28.38 -16.14
C VAL A 322 -21.55 29.29 -16.83
N GLY A 323 -22.80 29.14 -16.47
CA GLY A 323 -23.87 29.80 -17.24
C GLY A 323 -24.97 30.53 -16.46
N ILE A 324 -24.72 31.05 -15.25
CA ILE A 324 -25.65 31.96 -14.60
C ILE A 324 -24.84 33.10 -13.94
N GLY A 325 -24.56 34.11 -14.74
CA GLY A 325 -23.93 35.36 -14.33
C GLY A 325 -23.98 36.35 -15.48
N ALA A 326 -25.19 36.81 -15.83
CA ALA A 326 -25.42 38.00 -16.63
C ALA A 326 -26.41 38.88 -15.88
#